data_5e5103fb3fd22d20e1de84b646aee07d
#
_entry.id   5e5103fb3fd22d20e1de84b646aee07d
#
_cell.length_a   1.000
_cell.length_b   1.000
_cell.length_c   1.000
_cell.angle_alpha   90.00
_cell.angle_beta   90.00
_cell.angle_gamma   90.00
#
_symmetry.space_group_name_H-M   'P 1'
#
loop_
_entity.id
_entity.type
_entity.pdbx_description
1 polymer ?
#
loop_
_entity_poly.entity_id
_entity_poly.type
_entity_poly.pdbx_seq_one_letter_code
_entity_poly.pdbx_strand_id
1 'polypeptide(L)'
;MEVNYSEFTAEWNISGKNSIPYNDINARMTYGTDCANAYKILEDTLNLRDARIYDTVRDADGKEKRVLNSKETTLAQQKQQAIKEAFRDWIWKDPDRRRELVQLYNERFNSTRPREYDGRHLIFPGMNPEITLREHQRNAIAHDLYGGNTLLAHEVGAGKSATRS
;
A
#
# COMPACT_ATOMS: atom_id res chain seq x y z
N MET A 1 -0.85 -0.27 -27.02
CA MET A 1 -0.86 -0.84 -25.65
C MET A 1 -1.53 0.15 -24.75
N GLU A 2 -2.56 -0.26 -24.00
CA GLU A 2 -3.29 0.59 -23.06
C GLU A 2 -3.34 -0.09 -21.70
N VAL A 3 -3.28 0.70 -20.65
CA VAL A 3 -3.41 0.26 -19.26
C VAL A 3 -4.75 0.77 -18.74
N ASN A 4 -5.66 -0.12 -18.43
CA ASN A 4 -7.01 0.19 -18.00
C ASN A 4 -7.27 -0.39 -16.60
N TYR A 5 -7.93 0.39 -15.75
CA TYR A 5 -8.42 -0.06 -14.46
C TYR A 5 -9.93 -0.28 -14.54
N SER A 6 -10.39 -1.43 -14.10
CA SER A 6 -11.81 -1.75 -13.99
C SER A 6 -12.28 -1.53 -12.56
N GLU A 7 -13.14 -0.57 -12.34
CA GLU A 7 -13.75 -0.32 -11.01
C GLU A 7 -14.62 -1.49 -10.56
N PHE A 8 -15.21 -2.21 -11.50
CA PHE A 8 -16.10 -3.34 -11.20
C PHE A 8 -15.36 -4.56 -10.66
N THR A 9 -14.19 -4.90 -11.26
CA THR A 9 -13.36 -6.04 -10.83
C THR A 9 -12.25 -5.64 -9.87
N ALA A 10 -12.01 -4.33 -9.70
CA ALA A 10 -10.86 -3.76 -8.99
C ALA A 10 -9.52 -4.27 -9.53
N GLU A 11 -9.44 -4.53 -10.83
CA GLU A 11 -8.25 -5.07 -11.48
C GLU A 11 -7.72 -4.17 -12.59
N TRP A 12 -6.41 -4.16 -12.72
CA TRP A 12 -5.69 -3.56 -13.83
C TRP A 12 -5.57 -4.55 -14.98
N ASN A 13 -5.79 -4.08 -16.18
CA ASN A 13 -5.65 -4.88 -17.40
C ASN A 13 -4.77 -4.13 -18.42
N ILE A 14 -3.83 -4.84 -19.01
CA ILE A 14 -2.94 -4.32 -20.05
C ILE A 14 -3.36 -4.94 -21.39
N SER A 15 -3.93 -4.13 -22.28
CA SER A 15 -4.30 -4.57 -23.63
C SER A 15 -3.06 -4.64 -24.53
N GLY A 16 -3.07 -5.56 -25.49
CA GLY A 16 -1.97 -5.72 -26.45
C GLY A 16 -0.67 -6.28 -25.86
N LYS A 17 -0.69 -6.85 -24.66
CA LYS A 17 0.47 -7.43 -23.97
C LYS A 17 1.16 -8.58 -24.74
N ASN A 18 0.44 -9.23 -25.64
CA ASN A 18 1.00 -10.32 -26.46
C ASN A 18 1.52 -9.84 -27.84
N SER A 19 1.23 -8.59 -28.21
CA SER A 19 1.61 -7.99 -29.51
C SER A 19 2.91 -7.18 -29.40
N ILE A 20 3.95 -7.76 -28.78
CA ILE A 20 5.24 -7.10 -28.59
C ILE A 20 6.13 -7.32 -29.78
N PRO A 21 6.77 -6.26 -30.34
CA PRO A 21 7.78 -6.42 -31.38
C PRO A 21 8.88 -7.38 -30.95
N TYR A 22 9.36 -8.17 -31.87
CA TYR A 22 10.40 -9.17 -31.57
C TYR A 22 11.73 -8.54 -31.11
N ASN A 23 12.00 -7.32 -31.54
CA ASN A 23 13.20 -6.55 -31.24
C ASN A 23 13.07 -5.66 -29.98
N ASP A 24 11.96 -5.74 -29.23
CA ASP A 24 11.84 -5.02 -27.97
C ASP A 24 12.59 -5.75 -26.85
N ILE A 25 13.88 -5.43 -26.73
CA ILE A 25 14.80 -5.99 -25.74
C ILE A 25 14.31 -5.69 -24.31
N ASN A 26 13.73 -4.51 -24.06
CA ASN A 26 13.26 -4.15 -22.74
C ASN A 26 12.09 -5.01 -22.30
N ALA A 27 11.12 -5.22 -23.18
CA ALA A 27 9.95 -6.01 -22.87
C ALA A 27 10.23 -7.52 -22.78
N ARG A 28 11.26 -8.02 -23.46
CA ARG A 28 11.56 -9.44 -23.51
C ARG A 28 12.69 -9.89 -22.57
N MET A 29 13.74 -9.07 -22.42
CA MET A 29 14.96 -9.47 -21.70
C MET A 29 15.21 -8.64 -20.44
N THR A 30 15.12 -7.30 -20.54
CA THR A 30 15.44 -6.45 -19.38
C THR A 30 14.42 -6.63 -18.25
N TYR A 31 13.13 -6.56 -18.59
CA TYR A 31 12.01 -6.66 -17.65
C TYR A 31 11.09 -7.87 -17.89
N GLY A 32 11.43 -8.71 -18.87
CA GLY A 32 10.74 -9.94 -19.20
C GLY A 32 11.63 -11.17 -19.05
N THR A 33 11.01 -12.34 -19.26
CA THR A 33 11.65 -13.65 -19.36
C THR A 33 11.19 -14.33 -20.65
N ASP A 34 11.76 -15.49 -20.99
CA ASP A 34 11.34 -16.27 -22.15
C ASP A 34 9.86 -16.74 -22.04
N CYS A 35 9.37 -16.94 -20.83
CA CYS A 35 8.02 -17.42 -20.54
C CYS A 35 7.00 -16.33 -20.24
N ALA A 36 7.45 -15.14 -19.83
CA ALA A 36 6.61 -14.02 -19.48
C ALA A 36 7.26 -12.69 -19.87
N ASN A 37 6.60 -11.94 -20.75
CA ASN A 37 7.08 -10.61 -21.11
C ASN A 37 6.83 -9.57 -19.99
N ALA A 38 7.51 -8.42 -20.10
CA ALA A 38 7.43 -7.35 -19.10
C ALA A 38 5.99 -6.86 -18.85
N TYR A 39 5.12 -6.81 -19.84
CA TYR A 39 3.75 -6.32 -19.70
C TYR A 39 2.86 -7.27 -18.89
N LYS A 40 3.09 -8.59 -19.02
CA LYS A 40 2.42 -9.58 -18.18
C LYS A 40 2.87 -9.46 -16.73
N ILE A 41 4.19 -9.33 -16.51
CA ILE A 41 4.75 -9.13 -15.17
C ILE A 41 4.29 -7.79 -14.57
N LEU A 42 4.18 -6.73 -15.38
CA LEU A 42 3.67 -5.44 -14.95
C LEU A 42 2.19 -5.53 -14.54
N GLU A 43 1.36 -6.24 -15.31
CA GLU A 43 -0.05 -6.46 -14.97
C GLU A 43 -0.20 -7.18 -13.63
N ASP A 44 0.59 -8.24 -13.39
CA ASP A 44 0.61 -8.93 -12.10
C ASP A 44 1.07 -7.99 -10.97
N THR A 45 2.05 -7.13 -11.25
CA THR A 45 2.56 -6.14 -10.29
C THR A 45 1.50 -5.10 -9.90
N LEU A 46 0.77 -4.56 -10.88
CA LEU A 46 -0.31 -3.59 -10.66
C LEU A 46 -1.46 -4.21 -9.85
N ASN A 47 -1.70 -5.50 -10.04
CA ASN A 47 -2.71 -6.25 -9.30
C ASN A 47 -2.20 -6.84 -7.98
N LEU A 48 -1.02 -6.44 -7.51
CA LEU A 48 -0.39 -6.90 -6.27
C LEU A 48 -0.23 -8.43 -6.20
N ARG A 49 -0.07 -9.08 -7.36
CA ARG A 49 0.15 -10.53 -7.48
C ARG A 49 1.62 -10.82 -7.70
N ASP A 50 2.10 -11.91 -7.11
CA ASP A 50 3.43 -12.43 -7.44
C ASP A 50 3.40 -13.12 -8.80
N ALA A 51 4.40 -12.82 -9.65
CA ALA A 51 4.54 -13.49 -10.92
C ALA A 51 4.77 -14.98 -10.71
N ARG A 52 3.96 -15.82 -11.36
CA ARG A 52 4.05 -17.29 -11.31
C ARG A 52 4.00 -17.87 -12.72
N ILE A 53 4.96 -18.69 -13.06
CA ILE A 53 5.07 -19.34 -14.36
C ILE A 53 4.73 -20.82 -14.22
N TYR A 54 3.90 -21.31 -15.12
CA TYR A 54 3.45 -22.70 -15.14
C TYR A 54 3.76 -23.31 -16.49
N ASP A 55 4.32 -24.52 -16.47
CA ASP A 55 4.47 -25.36 -17.65
C ASP A 55 3.25 -26.27 -17.79
N THR A 56 2.89 -26.56 -19.03
CA THR A 56 1.87 -27.55 -19.32
C THR A 56 2.56 -28.88 -19.63
N VAL A 57 2.38 -29.86 -18.74
CA VAL A 57 2.95 -31.20 -18.88
C VAL A 57 1.79 -32.17 -19.18
N ARG A 58 2.01 -33.09 -20.13
CA ARG A 58 1.06 -34.18 -20.37
C ARG A 58 1.37 -35.35 -19.46
N ASP A 59 0.38 -35.82 -18.75
CA ASP A 59 0.45 -37.01 -17.91
C ASP A 59 0.40 -38.28 -18.78
N ALA A 60 0.73 -39.42 -18.19
CA ALA A 60 0.72 -40.73 -18.85
C ALA A 60 -0.64 -41.04 -19.50
N ASP A 61 -1.71 -40.53 -19.00
CA ASP A 61 -3.09 -40.64 -19.51
C ASP A 61 -3.44 -39.61 -20.62
N GLY A 62 -2.46 -38.83 -21.08
CA GLY A 62 -2.63 -37.81 -22.14
C GLY A 62 -3.35 -36.53 -21.65
N LYS A 63 -3.63 -36.38 -20.35
CA LYS A 63 -4.26 -35.18 -19.78
C LYS A 63 -3.22 -34.10 -19.54
N GLU A 64 -3.56 -32.86 -19.89
CA GLU A 64 -2.71 -31.70 -19.63
C GLU A 64 -2.82 -31.27 -18.16
N LYS A 65 -1.67 -31.17 -17.50
CA LYS A 65 -1.53 -30.70 -16.12
C LYS A 65 -0.62 -29.48 -16.07
N ARG A 66 -1.04 -28.44 -15.38
CA ARG A 66 -0.20 -27.25 -15.12
C ARG A 66 0.69 -27.49 -13.91
N VAL A 67 2.00 -27.42 -14.10
CA VAL A 67 3.01 -27.61 -13.07
C VAL A 67 3.78 -26.31 -12.89
N LEU A 68 3.99 -25.87 -11.65
CA LEU A 68 4.75 -24.66 -11.37
C LEU A 68 6.21 -24.83 -11.83
N ASN A 69 6.68 -23.95 -12.71
CA ASN A 69 8.08 -23.84 -13.06
C ASN A 69 8.79 -22.94 -12.06
N SER A 70 9.43 -23.54 -11.07
CA SER A 70 10.07 -22.79 -9.97
C SER A 70 11.21 -21.90 -10.46
N LYS A 71 12.00 -22.35 -11.45
CA LYS A 71 13.13 -21.60 -12.00
C LYS A 71 12.64 -20.33 -12.72
N GLU A 72 11.70 -20.48 -13.64
CA GLU A 72 11.12 -19.36 -14.40
C GLU A 72 10.31 -18.43 -13.50
N THR A 73 9.63 -18.97 -12.49
CA THR A 73 8.92 -18.18 -11.47
C THR A 73 9.88 -17.29 -10.70
N THR A 74 11.01 -17.82 -10.22
CA THR A 74 12.02 -17.04 -9.51
C THR A 74 12.58 -15.92 -10.38
N LEU A 75 12.89 -16.24 -11.67
CA LEU A 75 13.38 -15.24 -12.62
C LEU A 75 12.32 -14.15 -12.88
N ALA A 76 11.06 -14.52 -13.07
CA ALA A 76 9.96 -13.56 -13.26
C ALA A 76 9.77 -12.66 -12.04
N GLN A 77 9.90 -13.17 -10.81
CA GLN A 77 9.84 -12.38 -9.58
C GLN A 77 11.02 -11.41 -9.45
N GLN A 78 12.22 -11.79 -9.87
CA GLN A 78 13.37 -10.88 -9.95
C GLN A 78 13.09 -9.75 -10.95
N LYS A 79 12.51 -10.05 -12.11
CA LYS A 79 12.10 -9.02 -13.08
C LYS A 79 10.98 -8.13 -12.55
N GLN A 80 10.04 -8.69 -11.82
CA GLN A 80 8.99 -7.94 -11.11
C GLN A 80 9.60 -6.93 -10.13
N GLN A 81 10.59 -7.34 -9.36
CA GLN A 81 11.29 -6.46 -8.44
C GLN A 81 12.05 -5.37 -9.19
N ALA A 82 12.74 -5.71 -10.29
CA ALA A 82 13.42 -4.73 -11.13
C ALA A 82 12.45 -3.67 -11.73
N ILE A 83 11.24 -4.06 -12.11
CA ILE A 83 10.20 -3.12 -12.57
C ILE A 83 9.80 -2.16 -11.44
N LYS A 84 9.58 -2.66 -10.22
CA LYS A 84 9.23 -1.83 -9.05
C LYS A 84 10.34 -0.82 -8.72
N GLU A 85 11.59 -1.25 -8.77
CA GLU A 85 12.75 -0.38 -8.53
C GLU A 85 12.92 0.67 -9.61
N ALA A 86 12.83 0.28 -10.89
CA ALA A 86 12.90 1.22 -12.01
C ALA A 86 11.78 2.28 -11.95
N PHE A 87 10.56 1.88 -11.56
CA PHE A 87 9.43 2.81 -11.39
C PHE A 87 9.67 3.77 -10.22
N ARG A 88 10.14 3.27 -9.08
CA ARG A 88 10.50 4.09 -7.93
C ARG A 88 11.57 5.14 -8.31
N ASP A 89 12.63 4.69 -8.97
CA ASP A 89 13.71 5.58 -9.38
C ASP A 89 13.23 6.62 -10.41
N TRP A 90 12.35 6.23 -11.34
CA TRP A 90 11.73 7.14 -12.28
C TRP A 90 10.89 8.23 -11.60
N ILE A 91 10.13 7.91 -10.55
CA ILE A 91 9.38 8.89 -9.76
C ILE A 91 10.32 9.89 -9.10
N TRP A 92 11.37 9.40 -8.44
CA TRP A 92 12.26 10.24 -7.63
C TRP A 92 13.26 11.04 -8.45
N LYS A 93 13.57 10.62 -9.66
CA LYS A 93 14.55 11.27 -10.53
C LYS A 93 14.10 12.65 -11.01
N ASP A 94 12.81 12.87 -11.17
CA ASP A 94 12.23 14.12 -11.65
C ASP A 94 11.56 14.87 -10.48
N PRO A 95 12.07 16.07 -10.09
CA PRO A 95 11.53 16.84 -8.98
C PRO A 95 10.09 17.33 -9.20
N ASP A 96 9.72 17.65 -10.44
CA ASP A 96 8.38 18.18 -10.76
C ASP A 96 7.34 17.07 -10.67
N ARG A 97 7.61 15.92 -11.27
CA ARG A 97 6.78 14.71 -11.15
C ARG A 97 6.59 14.29 -9.70
N ARG A 98 7.69 14.28 -8.92
CA ARG A 98 7.62 13.97 -7.49
C ARG A 98 6.72 14.94 -6.75
N ARG A 99 6.82 16.23 -7.00
CA ARG A 99 6.02 17.28 -6.36
C ARG A 99 4.54 17.11 -6.69
N GLU A 100 4.21 16.89 -7.96
CA GLU A 100 2.86 16.67 -8.43
C GLU A 100 2.21 15.43 -7.79
N LEU A 101 2.94 14.29 -7.78
CA LEU A 101 2.43 13.05 -7.18
C LEU A 101 2.26 13.16 -5.67
N VAL A 102 3.17 13.84 -4.95
CA VAL A 102 3.05 14.10 -3.50
C VAL A 102 1.84 14.99 -3.22
N GLN A 103 1.63 16.03 -4.03
CA GLN A 103 0.46 16.90 -3.87
C GLN A 103 -0.84 16.11 -4.08
N LEU A 104 -0.94 15.34 -5.17
CA LEU A 104 -2.09 14.50 -5.46
C LEU A 104 -2.38 13.49 -4.35
N TYR A 105 -1.33 12.86 -3.81
CA TYR A 105 -1.45 11.92 -2.70
C TYR A 105 -1.97 12.60 -1.43
N ASN A 106 -1.41 13.77 -1.09
CA ASN A 106 -1.83 14.52 0.08
C ASN A 106 -3.27 15.01 -0.02
N GLU A 107 -3.69 15.47 -1.20
CA GLU A 107 -5.08 15.91 -1.44
C GLU A 107 -6.07 14.75 -1.29
N ARG A 108 -5.72 13.56 -1.76
CA ARG A 108 -6.63 12.39 -1.75
C ARG A 108 -6.64 11.63 -0.43
N PHE A 109 -5.48 11.48 0.23
CA PHE A 109 -5.32 10.56 1.35
C PHE A 109 -4.94 11.24 2.66
N ASN A 110 -4.30 12.42 2.62
CA ASN A 110 -3.86 13.15 3.80
C ASN A 110 -4.68 14.43 4.05
N SER A 111 -5.79 14.63 3.36
CA SER A 111 -6.66 15.80 3.53
C SER A 111 -7.46 15.76 4.84
N THR A 112 -7.66 14.57 5.40
CA THR A 112 -8.38 14.38 6.66
C THR A 112 -7.41 14.51 7.83
N ARG A 113 -7.55 15.58 8.62
CA ARG A 113 -6.86 15.71 9.90
C ARG A 113 -7.74 15.15 11.00
N PRO A 114 -7.22 14.22 11.84
CA PRO A 114 -7.90 13.85 13.07
C PRO A 114 -8.14 15.12 13.91
N ARG A 115 -9.32 15.23 14.52
CA ARG A 115 -9.60 16.33 15.43
C ARG A 115 -8.70 16.20 16.66
N GLU A 116 -7.93 17.23 16.93
CA GLU A 116 -7.13 17.32 18.15
C GLU A 116 -7.95 18.01 19.25
N TYR A 117 -7.88 17.47 20.44
CA TYR A 117 -8.59 18.00 21.60
C TYR A 117 -7.57 18.60 22.58
N ASP A 118 -7.65 19.90 22.83
CA ASP A 118 -6.82 20.60 23.79
C ASP A 118 -7.62 20.82 25.10
N GLY A 119 -7.16 20.16 26.15
CA GLY A 119 -7.79 20.23 27.49
C GLY A 119 -7.21 21.31 28.39
N ARG A 120 -6.37 22.24 27.91
CA ARG A 120 -5.71 23.27 28.75
C ARG A 120 -6.69 24.23 29.40
N HIS A 121 -7.81 24.50 28.74
CA HIS A 121 -8.86 25.39 29.21
C HIS A 121 -9.81 24.74 30.24
N LEU A 122 -9.71 23.43 30.43
CA LEU A 122 -10.59 22.71 31.35
C LEU A 122 -10.22 23.01 32.80
N ILE A 123 -11.26 23.37 33.58
CA ILE A 123 -11.21 23.58 35.04
C ILE A 123 -11.96 22.40 35.68
N PHE A 124 -11.37 21.83 36.72
CA PHE A 124 -11.90 20.65 37.41
C PHE A 124 -12.34 21.02 38.83
N PRO A 125 -13.56 21.62 38.99
CA PRO A 125 -14.07 21.97 40.30
C PRO A 125 -14.39 20.70 41.10
N GLY A 126 -13.86 20.60 42.33
CA GLY A 126 -14.05 19.43 43.19
C GLY A 126 -12.94 18.38 43.12
N MET A 127 -11.96 18.56 42.25
CA MET A 127 -10.77 17.70 42.21
C MET A 127 -9.84 18.06 43.40
N ASN A 128 -9.17 17.05 43.96
CA ASN A 128 -8.16 17.27 45.01
C ASN A 128 -7.05 18.21 44.48
N PRO A 129 -6.80 19.37 45.15
CA PRO A 129 -5.83 20.37 44.70
C PRO A 129 -4.39 19.88 44.71
N GLU A 130 -4.07 18.78 45.41
CA GLU A 130 -2.76 18.16 45.38
C GLU A 130 -2.47 17.38 44.09
N ILE A 131 -3.53 17.07 43.33
CA ILE A 131 -3.39 16.28 42.08
C ILE A 131 -3.30 17.24 40.90
N THR A 132 -2.19 17.21 40.19
CA THR A 132 -1.99 17.93 38.93
C THR A 132 -2.10 16.99 37.75
N LEU A 133 -3.10 17.23 36.90
CA LEU A 133 -3.26 16.45 35.65
C LEU A 133 -2.17 16.83 34.63
N ARG A 134 -1.56 15.81 34.01
CA ARG A 134 -0.64 15.99 32.91
C ARG A 134 -1.38 16.41 31.64
N GLU A 135 -0.68 16.99 30.68
CA GLU A 135 -1.27 17.47 29.42
C GLU A 135 -2.06 16.38 28.69
N HIS A 136 -1.51 15.18 28.51
CA HIS A 136 -2.21 14.08 27.86
C HIS A 136 -3.48 13.64 28.58
N GLN A 137 -3.54 13.76 29.91
CA GLN A 137 -4.73 13.45 30.70
C GLN A 137 -5.83 14.50 30.50
N ARG A 138 -5.46 15.78 30.46
CA ARG A 138 -6.42 16.89 30.16
C ARG A 138 -6.96 16.76 28.74
N ASN A 139 -6.11 16.43 27.78
CA ASN A 139 -6.49 16.22 26.38
C ASN A 139 -7.39 14.99 26.22
N ALA A 140 -7.17 13.93 26.99
CA ALA A 140 -8.05 12.76 27.03
C ALA A 140 -9.45 13.11 27.58
N ILE A 141 -9.52 13.92 28.63
CA ILE A 141 -10.79 14.40 29.17
C ILE A 141 -11.52 15.31 28.18
N ALA A 142 -10.79 16.21 27.51
CA ALA A 142 -11.35 17.03 26.43
C ALA A 142 -11.90 16.18 25.29
N HIS A 143 -11.19 15.10 24.93
CA HIS A 143 -11.63 14.17 23.90
C HIS A 143 -12.93 13.44 24.31
N ASP A 144 -13.05 13.02 25.56
CA ASP A 144 -14.26 12.38 26.09
C ASP A 144 -15.46 13.37 26.14
N LEU A 145 -15.22 14.59 26.59
CA LEU A 145 -16.26 15.61 26.69
C LEU A 145 -16.78 16.09 25.32
N TYR A 146 -15.91 16.25 24.34
CA TYR A 146 -16.27 16.90 23.07
C TYR A 146 -16.31 15.91 21.88
N GLY A 147 -15.77 14.70 22.04
CA GLY A 147 -15.66 13.71 20.97
C GLY A 147 -16.82 12.72 20.89
N GLY A 148 -17.64 12.61 21.91
CA GLY A 148 -18.67 11.57 22.02
C GLY A 148 -18.09 10.24 22.47
N ASN A 149 -18.40 9.14 21.78
CA ASN A 149 -17.85 7.83 22.15
C ASN A 149 -16.33 7.81 21.91
N THR A 150 -15.56 7.62 22.98
CA THR A 150 -14.11 7.75 22.97
C THR A 150 -13.44 6.49 23.46
N LEU A 151 -12.42 6.01 22.72
CA LEU A 151 -11.52 4.95 23.13
C LEU A 151 -10.16 5.56 23.54
N LEU A 152 -9.85 5.52 24.83
CA LEU A 152 -8.56 5.97 25.37
C LEU A 152 -7.56 4.82 25.41
N ALA A 153 -6.84 4.59 24.33
CA ALA A 153 -5.83 3.54 24.20
C ALA A 153 -4.45 3.98 24.72
N HIS A 154 -4.40 4.42 25.98
CA HIS A 154 -3.15 4.82 26.63
C HIS A 154 -2.36 3.61 27.14
N GLU A 155 -1.03 3.70 27.16
CA GLU A 155 -0.15 2.68 27.72
C GLU A 155 -0.41 2.44 29.22
N VAL A 156 0.06 1.28 29.71
CA VAL A 156 0.00 0.96 31.15
C VAL A 156 0.86 1.97 31.92
N GLY A 157 0.33 2.51 33.03
CA GLY A 157 1.03 3.53 33.83
C GLY A 157 0.78 4.99 33.40
N ALA A 158 0.05 5.26 32.33
CA ALA A 158 -0.27 6.62 31.87
C ALA A 158 -1.26 7.39 32.82
N GLY A 159 -1.69 6.78 33.92
CA GLY A 159 -2.58 7.44 34.90
C GLY A 159 -4.05 7.53 34.45
N LYS A 160 -4.54 6.53 33.71
CA LYS A 160 -5.93 6.48 33.19
C LYS A 160 -7.01 6.67 34.26
N SER A 161 -6.75 6.23 35.50
CA SER A 161 -7.70 6.37 36.61
C SER A 161 -8.03 7.83 36.96
N ALA A 162 -7.08 8.73 36.74
CA ALA A 162 -7.27 10.16 36.98
C ALA A 162 -8.16 10.87 35.95
N THR A 163 -8.41 10.22 34.82
CA THR A 163 -9.24 10.76 33.72
C THR A 163 -10.69 10.25 33.77
N ARG A 164 -10.99 9.33 34.69
CA ARG A 164 -12.28 8.60 34.75
C ARG A 164 -13.20 9.05 35.87
N SER A 165 -12.79 10.04 36.69
CA SER A 165 -13.59 10.56 37.83
C SER A 165 -14.52 11.70 37.44
#